data_6b148019f2b09da65fb5713ad4b9c4cc
#
_entry.id   6b148019f2b09da65fb5713ad4b9c4cc
#
_cell.length_a   1.000
_cell.length_b   1.000
_cell.length_c   1.000
_cell.angle_alpha   90.00
_cell.angle_beta   90.00
_cell.angle_gamma   90.00
#
_symmetry.space_group_name_H-M   'P 1'
#
loop_
_entity.id
_entity.type
_entity.pdbx_description
1 polymer ?
#
loop_
_entity_poly.entity_id
_entity_poly.type
_entity_poly.pdbx_seq_one_letter_code
_entity_poly.pdbx_strand_id
1 'polypeptide(L)'
;MSQAGPGGGQASIASITDRVTPVSLGAPVSSVHFLRDNAVFVGAEESVAFVDKAGEIGRVATHGGGILCAVSDGKRVVSGGDDGKVVAVDAEGEVAVLATDAKRRWIDCVALHGDGAFAWSAGKTAFVRSGKGEEKSLEVPSTVGGLAFAPKGLRLAIAHYNGATLWFPNMTGTPESLTWAGSQLGVTFSPDNRFLVTAMHEPALHGWRLADSRHMRMSGYPGRVRSMAWSAGGKFLATSGADSVIAWPFASKDGPMGKEPAMLAPLPVRATVVACHPKQDILAAGYEDGTILMVRMEDGGELLVRRNGNPPVAALAWNADGSRLAFADEQGDAGLLAL
;
A
#
# COMPACT_ATOMS: atom_id res chain seq x y z
N MET A 1 52.72 1.79 25.54
CA MET A 1 52.22 2.78 24.57
C MET A 1 50.97 2.22 23.98
N SER A 2 49.83 2.66 24.50
CA SER A 2 48.52 2.21 24.08
C SER A 2 48.00 3.16 22.99
N GLN A 3 47.77 2.69 21.79
CA GLN A 3 47.11 3.46 20.75
C GLN A 3 45.60 3.24 20.86
N ALA A 4 44.89 4.29 21.26
CA ALA A 4 43.45 4.37 21.16
C ALA A 4 43.09 4.57 19.66
N GLY A 5 42.32 3.62 19.10
CA GLY A 5 41.71 3.77 17.77
C GLY A 5 40.63 4.84 17.79
N PRO A 6 40.39 5.55 16.67
CA PRO A 6 39.33 6.54 16.58
C PRO A 6 37.96 5.85 16.63
N GLY A 7 37.19 6.14 17.68
CA GLY A 7 35.80 5.79 17.75
C GLY A 7 35.05 6.54 16.66
N GLY A 8 34.57 5.81 15.65
CA GLY A 8 33.63 6.34 14.66
C GLY A 8 32.33 6.69 15.37
N GLY A 9 32.13 7.97 15.65
CA GLY A 9 30.84 8.47 16.12
C GLY A 9 29.82 8.24 15.00
N GLN A 10 28.86 7.35 15.21
CA GLN A 10 27.64 7.31 14.40
C GLN A 10 27.02 8.70 14.46
N ALA A 11 26.92 9.37 13.33
CA ALA A 11 26.20 10.63 13.25
C ALA A 11 24.77 10.38 13.75
N SER A 12 24.34 11.11 14.78
CA SER A 12 22.98 10.96 15.31
C SER A 12 22.00 11.37 14.24
N ILE A 13 21.05 10.47 13.90
CA ILE A 13 19.96 10.79 12.98
C ILE A 13 19.18 11.97 13.55
N ALA A 14 18.96 13.02 12.75
CA ALA A 14 18.17 14.16 13.15
C ALA A 14 16.73 13.70 13.50
N SER A 15 16.16 14.24 14.57
CA SER A 15 14.87 13.78 15.10
C SER A 15 13.80 14.87 15.03
N ILE A 16 12.60 14.46 14.66
CA ILE A 16 11.38 15.26 14.67
C ILE A 16 10.26 14.57 15.47
N THR A 17 10.62 13.69 16.37
CA THR A 17 9.67 12.92 17.21
C THR A 17 8.80 13.81 18.09
N ASP A 18 9.24 14.99 18.46
CA ASP A 18 8.53 16.01 19.23
C ASP A 18 7.38 16.70 18.45
N ARG A 19 7.37 16.56 17.13
CA ARG A 19 6.31 17.08 16.26
C ARG A 19 5.14 16.09 16.05
N VAL A 20 5.28 14.87 16.56
CA VAL A 20 4.23 13.85 16.43
C VAL A 20 3.15 14.07 17.48
N THR A 21 1.91 14.23 17.04
CA THR A 21 0.74 14.16 17.92
C THR A 21 0.39 12.68 18.13
N PRO A 22 0.55 12.13 19.34
CA PRO A 22 0.23 10.73 19.61
C PRO A 22 -1.28 10.52 19.64
N VAL A 23 -1.71 9.35 19.19
CA VAL A 23 -3.12 8.92 19.16
C VAL A 23 -3.17 7.46 19.61
N SER A 24 -4.08 7.08 20.50
CA SER A 24 -4.31 5.68 20.86
C SER A 24 -5.68 5.24 20.36
N LEU A 25 -5.68 4.30 19.41
CA LEU A 25 -6.90 3.80 18.79
C LEU A 25 -7.48 2.62 19.58
N GLY A 26 -6.69 1.95 20.42
CA GLY A 26 -7.11 0.85 21.27
C GLY A 26 -7.46 -0.45 20.55
N ALA A 27 -7.17 -0.53 19.24
CA ALA A 27 -7.41 -1.70 18.40
C ALA A 27 -6.40 -1.77 17.26
N PRO A 28 -6.00 -2.97 16.78
CA PRO A 28 -5.08 -3.16 15.67
C PRO A 28 -5.54 -2.43 14.40
N VAL A 29 -4.57 -1.84 13.68
CA VAL A 29 -4.80 -1.10 12.43
C VAL A 29 -4.21 -1.86 11.25
N SER A 30 -4.97 -2.00 10.18
CA SER A 30 -4.54 -2.63 8.94
C SER A 30 -4.12 -1.64 7.85
N SER A 31 -4.72 -0.46 7.84
CA SER A 31 -4.35 0.62 6.90
C SER A 31 -4.74 1.99 7.43
N VAL A 32 -4.10 3.02 6.87
CA VAL A 32 -4.44 4.42 7.14
C VAL A 32 -4.57 5.18 5.82
N HIS A 33 -5.51 6.11 5.78
CA HIS A 33 -5.83 6.94 4.62
C HIS A 33 -6.07 8.37 5.06
N PHE A 34 -6.14 9.30 4.11
CA PHE A 34 -6.59 10.66 4.38
C PHE A 34 -7.84 10.97 3.57
N LEU A 35 -8.83 11.56 4.25
CA LEU A 35 -9.99 12.19 3.64
C LEU A 35 -9.99 13.66 4.04
N ARG A 36 -9.69 14.54 3.08
CA ARG A 36 -9.43 15.96 3.35
C ARG A 36 -8.34 16.12 4.43
N ASP A 37 -8.73 16.67 5.58
CA ASP A 37 -7.82 16.93 6.70
C ASP A 37 -7.77 15.82 7.75
N ASN A 38 -8.66 14.83 7.68
CA ASN A 38 -8.74 13.78 8.67
C ASN A 38 -7.94 12.55 8.23
N ALA A 39 -7.15 12.00 9.14
CA ALA A 39 -6.60 10.66 8.99
C ALA A 39 -7.69 9.63 9.32
N VAL A 40 -7.86 8.64 8.45
CA VAL A 40 -8.85 7.57 8.61
C VAL A 40 -8.11 6.26 8.80
N PHE A 41 -8.17 5.72 10.00
CA PHE A 41 -7.55 4.46 10.37
C PHE A 41 -8.56 3.33 10.25
N VAL A 42 -8.19 2.31 9.50
CA VAL A 42 -9.01 1.11 9.28
C VAL A 42 -8.44 -0.01 10.13
N GLY A 43 -9.22 -0.48 11.08
CA GLY A 43 -8.88 -1.62 11.93
C GLY A 43 -9.33 -2.95 11.31
N ALA A 44 -9.06 -4.04 12.03
CA ALA A 44 -9.60 -5.36 11.72
C ALA A 44 -11.05 -5.55 12.20
N GLU A 45 -11.58 -4.57 12.92
CA GLU A 45 -12.94 -4.56 13.46
C GLU A 45 -13.93 -3.97 12.43
N GLU A 46 -15.18 -3.81 12.83
CA GLU A 46 -16.30 -3.35 12.01
C GLU A 46 -16.37 -1.84 11.76
N SER A 47 -15.44 -1.06 12.34
CA SER A 47 -15.46 0.41 12.29
C SER A 47 -14.15 1.01 11.78
N VAL A 48 -14.25 2.22 11.26
CA VAL A 48 -13.10 3.07 10.96
C VAL A 48 -13.00 4.20 11.98
N ALA A 49 -11.78 4.65 12.29
CA ALA A 49 -11.53 5.78 13.17
C ALA A 49 -11.07 6.99 12.36
N PHE A 50 -11.80 8.10 12.48
CA PHE A 50 -11.41 9.40 11.97
C PHE A 50 -10.61 10.13 13.04
N VAL A 51 -9.46 10.66 12.69
CA VAL A 51 -8.63 11.44 13.60
C VAL A 51 -8.34 12.79 12.95
N ASP A 52 -8.73 13.85 13.63
CA ASP A 52 -8.53 15.21 13.16
C ASP A 52 -7.09 15.72 13.43
N LYS A 53 -6.83 16.98 13.12
CA LYS A 53 -5.51 17.62 13.33
C LYS A 53 -5.13 17.74 14.80
N ALA A 54 -6.11 17.79 15.71
CA ALA A 54 -5.89 17.87 17.15
C ALA A 54 -5.68 16.50 17.80
N GLY A 55 -5.91 15.41 17.06
CA GLY A 55 -5.85 14.05 17.56
C GLY A 55 -7.18 13.54 18.13
N GLU A 56 -8.27 14.28 17.94
CA GLU A 56 -9.61 13.87 18.38
C GLU A 56 -10.13 12.73 17.51
N ILE A 57 -10.70 11.70 18.16
CA ILE A 57 -11.12 10.45 17.51
C ILE A 57 -12.63 10.41 17.40
N GLY A 58 -13.13 10.30 16.17
CA GLY A 58 -14.49 9.88 15.85
C GLY A 58 -14.51 8.47 15.28
N ARG A 59 -15.51 7.65 15.60
CA ARG A 59 -15.66 6.28 15.06
C ARG A 59 -16.93 6.16 14.26
N VAL A 60 -16.84 5.44 13.14
CA VAL A 60 -17.97 5.17 12.24
C VAL A 60 -18.02 3.67 11.97
N ALA A 61 -19.13 3.04 12.32
CA ALA A 61 -19.39 1.63 11.99
C ALA A 61 -19.64 1.49 10.48
N THR A 62 -18.91 0.61 9.83
CA THR A 62 -18.96 0.43 8.36
C THR A 62 -19.42 -0.95 7.96
N HIS A 63 -19.08 -1.99 8.72
CA HIS A 63 -19.38 -3.39 8.43
C HIS A 63 -20.12 -4.04 9.60
N GLY A 64 -20.73 -5.20 9.36
CA GLY A 64 -21.28 -6.06 10.40
C GLY A 64 -20.34 -7.20 10.79
N GLY A 65 -19.06 -7.09 10.44
CA GLY A 65 -17.98 -8.03 10.70
C GLY A 65 -16.63 -7.37 10.42
N GLY A 66 -15.55 -8.16 10.40
CA GLY A 66 -14.20 -7.64 10.22
C GLY A 66 -13.94 -7.03 8.83
N ILE A 67 -13.21 -5.92 8.81
CA ILE A 67 -12.73 -5.29 7.57
C ILE A 67 -11.48 -6.03 7.10
N LEU A 68 -11.50 -6.54 5.87
CA LEU A 68 -10.41 -7.34 5.29
C LEU A 68 -9.47 -6.52 4.42
N CYS A 69 -9.98 -5.48 3.78
CA CYS A 69 -9.21 -4.62 2.87
C CYS A 69 -9.82 -3.23 2.79
N ALA A 70 -9.00 -2.22 2.49
CA ALA A 70 -9.48 -0.87 2.24
C ALA A 70 -8.55 -0.11 1.30
N VAL A 71 -9.13 0.82 0.53
CA VAL A 71 -8.42 1.75 -0.36
C VAL A 71 -9.11 3.12 -0.32
N SER A 72 -8.40 4.18 -0.69
CA SER A 72 -8.97 5.52 -0.76
C SER A 72 -8.63 6.23 -2.07
N ASP A 73 -9.55 7.08 -2.53
CA ASP A 73 -9.32 8.03 -3.63
C ASP A 73 -9.16 9.48 -3.11
N GLY A 74 -9.01 9.65 -1.79
CA GLY A 74 -8.94 10.95 -1.11
C GLY A 74 -10.29 11.63 -0.89
N LYS A 75 -11.39 11.08 -1.44
CA LYS A 75 -12.77 11.55 -1.26
C LYS A 75 -13.57 10.62 -0.36
N ARG A 76 -13.28 9.34 -0.46
CA ARG A 76 -13.89 8.26 0.33
C ARG A 76 -12.87 7.15 0.59
N VAL A 77 -13.09 6.40 1.66
CA VAL A 77 -12.46 5.09 1.88
C VAL A 77 -13.48 4.03 1.45
N VAL A 78 -13.03 3.09 0.63
CA VAL A 78 -13.84 1.93 0.23
C VAL A 78 -13.21 0.69 0.84
N SER A 79 -14.01 -0.09 1.56
CA SER A 79 -13.59 -1.29 2.27
C SER A 79 -14.36 -2.52 1.84
N GLY A 80 -13.74 -3.67 1.98
CA GLY A 80 -14.36 -4.98 1.85
C GLY A 80 -14.30 -5.71 3.18
N GLY A 81 -15.37 -6.43 3.53
CA GLY A 81 -15.52 -7.13 4.80
C GLY A 81 -15.81 -8.62 4.67
N ASP A 82 -15.69 -9.33 5.78
CA ASP A 82 -16.07 -10.75 5.90
C ASP A 82 -17.60 -10.94 5.93
N ASP A 83 -18.35 -9.83 6.06
CA ASP A 83 -19.82 -9.80 5.92
C ASP A 83 -20.27 -9.85 4.44
N GLY A 84 -19.34 -9.90 3.50
CA GLY A 84 -19.60 -9.96 2.06
C GLY A 84 -20.03 -8.65 1.44
N LYS A 85 -19.73 -7.51 2.09
CA LYS A 85 -20.09 -6.19 1.59
C LYS A 85 -18.87 -5.41 1.11
N VAL A 86 -19.12 -4.52 0.16
CA VAL A 86 -18.25 -3.40 -0.20
C VAL A 86 -18.91 -2.14 0.31
N VAL A 87 -18.22 -1.41 1.17
CA VAL A 87 -18.76 -0.22 1.85
C VAL A 87 -17.87 0.98 1.55
N ALA A 88 -18.47 2.13 1.33
CA ALA A 88 -17.78 3.40 1.27
C ALA A 88 -18.12 4.24 2.49
N VAL A 89 -17.13 4.97 3.01
CA VAL A 89 -17.32 6.04 3.99
C VAL A 89 -16.68 7.32 3.43
N ASP A 90 -17.38 8.43 3.47
CA ASP A 90 -16.88 9.72 3.01
C ASP A 90 -16.25 10.56 4.14
N ALA A 91 -15.84 11.78 3.81
CA ALA A 91 -15.18 12.68 4.77
C ALA A 91 -16.11 13.22 5.86
N GLU A 92 -17.41 13.15 5.66
CA GLU A 92 -18.45 13.50 6.62
C GLU A 92 -18.84 12.34 7.53
N GLY A 93 -18.32 11.13 7.25
CA GLY A 93 -18.66 9.89 7.98
C GLY A 93 -19.94 9.21 7.48
N GLU A 94 -20.47 9.63 6.32
CA GLU A 94 -21.64 8.99 5.72
C GLU A 94 -21.24 7.65 5.10
N VAL A 95 -22.01 6.62 5.43
CA VAL A 95 -21.75 5.23 5.06
C VAL A 95 -22.70 4.78 3.95
N ALA A 96 -22.15 4.23 2.88
CA ALA A 96 -22.91 3.68 1.77
C ALA A 96 -22.46 2.25 1.44
N VAL A 97 -23.39 1.31 1.40
CA VAL A 97 -23.14 -0.05 0.88
C VAL A 97 -23.12 0.02 -0.64
N LEU A 98 -21.95 -0.19 -1.22
CA LEU A 98 -21.76 -0.14 -2.67
C LEU A 98 -22.12 -1.46 -3.35
N ALA A 99 -21.79 -2.59 -2.75
CA ALA A 99 -22.11 -3.92 -3.27
C ALA A 99 -22.29 -4.92 -2.13
N THR A 100 -23.02 -6.01 -2.41
CA THR A 100 -23.17 -7.15 -1.49
C THR A 100 -23.03 -8.43 -2.30
N ASP A 101 -22.15 -9.32 -1.89
CA ASP A 101 -22.05 -10.64 -2.49
C ASP A 101 -23.26 -11.49 -2.12
N ALA A 102 -23.97 -12.00 -3.12
CA ALA A 102 -25.22 -12.77 -2.91
C ALA A 102 -24.99 -14.07 -2.09
N LYS A 103 -23.76 -14.60 -2.11
CA LYS A 103 -23.35 -15.79 -1.36
C LYS A 103 -22.65 -15.44 -0.04
N ARG A 104 -22.57 -14.17 0.32
CA ARG A 104 -21.87 -13.66 1.52
C ARG A 104 -20.43 -14.15 1.62
N ARG A 105 -19.72 -14.26 0.48
CA ARG A 105 -18.29 -14.56 0.47
C ARG A 105 -17.53 -13.33 0.93
N TRP A 106 -16.40 -13.55 1.54
CA TRP A 106 -15.47 -12.49 1.95
C TRP A 106 -15.05 -11.63 0.76
N ILE A 107 -14.93 -10.32 1.00
CA ILE A 107 -14.41 -9.37 0.04
C ILE A 107 -12.96 -9.05 0.44
N ASP A 108 -12.02 -9.79 -0.17
CA ASP A 108 -10.60 -9.75 0.22
C ASP A 108 -9.81 -8.64 -0.47
N CYS A 109 -10.30 -8.15 -1.60
CA CYS A 109 -9.62 -7.11 -2.36
C CYS A 109 -10.63 -6.07 -2.87
N VAL A 110 -10.23 -4.80 -2.82
CA VAL A 110 -10.93 -3.67 -3.43
C VAL A 110 -9.94 -2.79 -4.20
N ALA A 111 -10.39 -2.13 -5.25
CA ALA A 111 -9.61 -1.17 -6.01
C ALA A 111 -10.50 -0.03 -6.49
N LEU A 112 -9.93 1.18 -6.63
CA LEU A 112 -10.63 2.37 -7.11
C LEU A 112 -9.99 2.89 -8.40
N HIS A 113 -10.80 3.44 -9.28
CA HIS A 113 -10.38 4.12 -10.50
C HIS A 113 -10.81 5.59 -10.48
N GLY A 114 -10.00 6.46 -11.08
CA GLY A 114 -10.20 7.91 -11.02
C GLY A 114 -11.51 8.44 -11.66
N ASP A 115 -12.21 7.64 -12.48
CA ASP A 115 -13.51 7.98 -13.07
C ASP A 115 -14.71 7.58 -12.19
N GLY A 116 -14.45 7.12 -10.96
CA GLY A 116 -15.46 6.67 -10.01
C GLY A 116 -15.81 5.18 -10.10
N ALA A 117 -15.22 4.42 -11.06
CA ALA A 117 -15.34 2.97 -11.08
C ALA A 117 -14.63 2.34 -9.87
N PHE A 118 -15.11 1.19 -9.45
CA PHE A 118 -14.46 0.40 -8.41
C PHE A 118 -14.53 -1.10 -8.73
N ALA A 119 -13.58 -1.84 -8.18
CA ALA A 119 -13.52 -3.29 -8.31
C ALA A 119 -13.44 -3.94 -6.94
N TRP A 120 -13.94 -5.18 -6.85
CA TRP A 120 -13.80 -6.03 -5.66
C TRP A 120 -13.67 -7.49 -6.08
N SER A 121 -13.23 -8.32 -5.14
CA SER A 121 -13.16 -9.76 -5.37
C SER A 121 -13.96 -10.55 -4.32
N ALA A 122 -14.49 -11.69 -4.75
CA ALA A 122 -15.06 -12.70 -3.87
C ALA A 122 -14.57 -14.09 -4.34
N GLY A 123 -13.60 -14.65 -3.61
CA GLY A 123 -12.90 -15.87 -4.00
C GLY A 123 -12.14 -15.69 -5.32
N LYS A 124 -12.49 -16.46 -6.36
CA LYS A 124 -11.86 -16.36 -7.69
C LYS A 124 -12.60 -15.47 -8.69
N THR A 125 -13.59 -14.73 -8.25
CA THR A 125 -14.34 -13.80 -9.11
C THR A 125 -13.97 -12.37 -8.81
N ALA A 126 -13.52 -11.63 -9.82
CA ALA A 126 -13.36 -10.19 -9.77
C ALA A 126 -14.59 -9.51 -10.37
N PHE A 127 -15.05 -8.45 -9.75
CA PHE A 127 -16.18 -7.63 -10.17
C PHE A 127 -15.70 -6.20 -10.43
N VAL A 128 -16.29 -5.54 -11.38
CA VAL A 128 -16.11 -4.12 -11.67
C VAL A 128 -17.46 -3.46 -11.80
N ARG A 129 -17.67 -2.37 -11.08
CA ARG A 129 -18.78 -1.45 -11.36
C ARG A 129 -18.21 -0.17 -11.93
N SER A 130 -18.65 0.17 -13.15
CA SER A 130 -18.25 1.39 -13.84
C SER A 130 -18.80 2.64 -13.11
N GLY A 131 -18.22 3.82 -13.36
CA GLY A 131 -18.77 5.08 -12.86
C GLY A 131 -20.20 5.38 -13.34
N LYS A 132 -20.69 4.66 -14.36
CA LYS A 132 -22.08 4.73 -14.85
C LYS A 132 -23.01 3.71 -14.19
N GLY A 133 -22.51 2.88 -13.28
CA GLY A 133 -23.28 1.88 -12.53
C GLY A 133 -23.37 0.50 -13.21
N GLU A 134 -22.79 0.29 -14.39
CA GLU A 134 -22.75 -1.03 -15.03
C GLU A 134 -21.81 -1.95 -14.26
N GLU A 135 -22.29 -3.16 -13.94
CA GLU A 135 -21.52 -4.18 -13.25
C GLU A 135 -21.16 -5.33 -14.20
N LYS A 136 -19.91 -5.74 -14.15
CA LYS A 136 -19.37 -6.89 -14.89
C LYS A 136 -18.50 -7.72 -13.97
N SER A 137 -18.37 -9.00 -14.29
CA SER A 137 -17.52 -9.92 -13.53
C SER A 137 -16.67 -10.78 -14.45
N LEU A 138 -15.55 -11.22 -13.92
CA LEU A 138 -14.63 -12.16 -14.55
C LEU A 138 -14.18 -13.20 -13.53
N GLU A 139 -14.31 -14.46 -13.87
CA GLU A 139 -13.74 -15.56 -13.11
C GLU A 139 -12.31 -15.82 -13.59
N VAL A 140 -11.34 -15.84 -12.64
CA VAL A 140 -9.94 -16.12 -12.89
C VAL A 140 -9.58 -17.53 -12.38
N PRO A 141 -8.42 -18.09 -12.77
CA PRO A 141 -8.09 -19.50 -12.51
C PRO A 141 -8.06 -19.90 -11.01
N SER A 142 -7.74 -18.96 -10.11
CA SER A 142 -7.67 -19.21 -8.66
C SER A 142 -8.14 -17.99 -7.87
N THR A 143 -8.12 -18.09 -6.54
CA THR A 143 -8.46 -16.98 -5.64
C THR A 143 -7.68 -15.71 -6.01
N VAL A 144 -8.39 -14.59 -6.06
CA VAL A 144 -7.80 -13.27 -6.30
C VAL A 144 -6.93 -12.88 -5.12
N GLY A 145 -5.66 -12.56 -5.38
CA GLY A 145 -4.70 -12.12 -4.37
C GLY A 145 -4.46 -10.61 -4.36
N GLY A 146 -4.95 -9.90 -5.36
CA GLY A 146 -4.84 -8.45 -5.45
C GLY A 146 -5.53 -7.88 -6.69
N LEU A 147 -5.97 -6.64 -6.59
CA LEU A 147 -6.62 -5.88 -7.64
C LEU A 147 -5.95 -4.51 -7.79
N ALA A 148 -5.72 -4.07 -9.02
CA ALA A 148 -5.29 -2.70 -9.31
C ALA A 148 -5.86 -2.23 -10.65
N PHE A 149 -6.36 -1.01 -10.69
CA PHE A 149 -6.67 -0.35 -11.95
C PHE A 149 -5.42 0.27 -12.57
N ALA A 150 -5.35 0.23 -13.89
CA ALA A 150 -4.35 0.97 -14.63
C ALA A 150 -4.55 2.49 -14.44
N PRO A 151 -3.46 3.29 -14.43
CA PRO A 151 -3.57 4.76 -14.31
C PRO A 151 -4.32 5.41 -15.47
N LYS A 152 -4.40 4.73 -16.61
CA LYS A 152 -5.07 5.22 -17.83
C LYS A 152 -5.95 4.14 -18.42
N GLY A 153 -7.20 4.50 -18.71
CA GLY A 153 -8.21 3.60 -19.27
C GLY A 153 -8.74 2.61 -18.24
N LEU A 154 -9.95 2.12 -18.45
CA LEU A 154 -10.56 1.15 -17.54
C LEU A 154 -9.99 -0.25 -17.84
N ARG A 155 -8.81 -0.53 -17.26
CA ARG A 155 -8.15 -1.84 -17.30
C ARG A 155 -7.83 -2.27 -15.88
N LEU A 156 -8.26 -3.47 -15.49
CA LEU A 156 -8.03 -4.08 -14.20
C LEU A 156 -6.95 -5.16 -14.30
N ALA A 157 -5.94 -5.09 -13.45
CA ALA A 157 -5.04 -6.21 -13.18
C ALA A 157 -5.57 -7.01 -12.00
N ILE A 158 -5.62 -8.32 -12.16
CA ILE A 158 -6.12 -9.29 -11.19
C ILE A 158 -4.98 -10.27 -10.91
N ALA A 159 -4.35 -10.16 -9.76
CA ALA A 159 -3.31 -11.09 -9.32
C ALA A 159 -3.95 -12.38 -8.80
N HIS A 160 -3.36 -13.53 -9.11
CA HIS A 160 -3.84 -14.83 -8.68
C HIS A 160 -2.68 -15.85 -8.66
N TYR A 161 -2.94 -17.11 -8.34
CA TYR A 161 -1.93 -18.15 -8.42
C TYR A 161 -1.48 -18.35 -9.88
N ASN A 162 -0.16 -18.41 -10.10
CA ASN A 162 0.52 -18.54 -11.38
C ASN A 162 0.40 -17.31 -12.32
N GLY A 163 0.16 -16.11 -11.79
CA GLY A 163 0.30 -14.89 -12.58
C GLY A 163 -0.73 -13.81 -12.32
N ALA A 164 -1.02 -13.04 -13.35
CA ALA A 164 -2.02 -12.00 -13.33
C ALA A 164 -2.84 -12.00 -14.62
N THR A 165 -4.10 -11.59 -14.51
CA THR A 165 -4.99 -11.38 -15.67
C THR A 165 -5.21 -9.88 -15.85
N LEU A 166 -5.01 -9.39 -17.06
CA LEU A 166 -5.37 -8.02 -17.45
C LEU A 166 -6.74 -8.04 -18.15
N TRP A 167 -7.69 -7.37 -17.55
CA TRP A 167 -9.07 -7.34 -18.01
C TRP A 167 -9.50 -5.92 -18.37
N PHE A 168 -10.17 -5.79 -19.54
CA PHE A 168 -10.79 -4.56 -20.02
C PHE A 168 -12.32 -4.70 -19.93
N PRO A 169 -12.97 -4.27 -18.83
CA PRO A 169 -14.40 -4.51 -18.61
C PRO A 169 -15.31 -3.94 -19.73
N ASN A 170 -14.87 -2.86 -20.38
CA ASN A 170 -15.64 -2.22 -21.46
C ASN A 170 -15.40 -2.81 -22.87
N MET A 171 -14.55 -3.84 -22.95
CA MET A 171 -14.24 -4.51 -24.24
C MET A 171 -14.76 -5.95 -24.22
N THR A 172 -15.08 -6.45 -25.41
CA THR A 172 -15.55 -7.84 -25.63
C THR A 172 -14.40 -8.82 -25.88
N GLY A 173 -13.16 -8.34 -25.88
CA GLY A 173 -11.97 -9.17 -26.11
C GLY A 173 -11.66 -10.12 -24.95
N THR A 174 -10.90 -11.17 -25.25
CA THR A 174 -10.38 -12.10 -24.23
C THR A 174 -9.40 -11.37 -23.32
N PRO A 175 -9.48 -11.54 -21.99
CA PRO A 175 -8.49 -11.00 -21.06
C PRO A 175 -7.09 -11.53 -21.38
N GLU A 176 -6.09 -10.67 -21.21
CA GLU A 176 -4.68 -11.04 -21.38
C GLU A 176 -4.15 -11.75 -20.13
N SER A 177 -3.45 -12.88 -20.31
CA SER A 177 -2.83 -13.61 -19.23
C SER A 177 -1.33 -13.34 -19.17
N LEU A 178 -0.85 -12.90 -18.02
CA LEU A 178 0.56 -12.71 -17.69
C LEU A 178 0.98 -13.84 -16.74
N THR A 179 1.70 -14.84 -17.25
CA THR A 179 2.02 -16.05 -16.49
C THR A 179 3.33 -15.96 -15.74
N TRP A 180 3.33 -16.37 -14.48
CA TRP A 180 4.51 -16.61 -13.67
C TRP A 180 4.14 -17.51 -12.49
N ALA A 181 4.94 -18.57 -12.28
CA ALA A 181 4.68 -19.55 -11.22
C ALA A 181 4.71 -18.94 -9.82
N GLY A 182 3.82 -19.39 -8.94
CA GLY A 182 3.71 -18.98 -7.55
C GLY A 182 2.50 -18.11 -7.26
N SER A 183 2.29 -17.82 -5.99
CA SER A 183 1.14 -17.05 -5.51
C SER A 183 1.42 -15.55 -5.56
N GLN A 184 0.63 -14.82 -6.36
CA GLN A 184 0.69 -13.37 -6.44
C GLN A 184 -0.33 -12.77 -5.45
N LEU A 185 0.16 -12.02 -4.44
CA LEU A 185 -0.64 -11.54 -3.30
C LEU A 185 -0.92 -10.05 -3.31
N GLY A 186 -0.35 -9.34 -4.25
CA GLY A 186 -0.57 -7.91 -4.42
C GLY A 186 -0.17 -7.52 -5.82
N VAL A 187 -0.74 -6.44 -6.34
CA VAL A 187 -0.46 -5.98 -7.70
C VAL A 187 -0.50 -4.46 -7.78
N THR A 188 0.39 -3.88 -8.57
CA THR A 188 0.41 -2.43 -8.84
C THR A 188 0.87 -2.14 -10.26
N PHE A 189 0.31 -1.13 -10.88
CA PHE A 189 0.82 -0.56 -12.13
C PHE A 189 1.86 0.52 -11.81
N SER A 190 2.86 0.67 -12.68
CA SER A 190 3.68 1.88 -12.65
C SER A 190 2.83 3.11 -13.01
N PRO A 191 3.10 4.31 -12.42
CA PRO A 191 2.32 5.53 -12.69
C PRO A 191 2.27 5.93 -14.17
N ASP A 192 3.28 5.56 -14.95
CA ASP A 192 3.35 5.79 -16.39
C ASP A 192 2.66 4.68 -17.22
N ASN A 193 2.09 3.67 -16.57
CA ASN A 193 1.39 2.54 -17.19
C ASN A 193 2.26 1.63 -18.07
N ARG A 194 3.58 1.62 -17.89
CA ARG A 194 4.51 0.78 -18.67
C ARG A 194 4.73 -0.60 -18.07
N PHE A 195 4.57 -0.73 -16.75
CA PHE A 195 4.89 -1.94 -16.00
C PHE A 195 3.73 -2.35 -15.10
N LEU A 196 3.60 -3.66 -14.91
CA LEU A 196 2.83 -4.28 -13.84
C LEU A 196 3.80 -5.00 -12.90
N VAL A 197 3.62 -4.84 -11.60
CA VAL A 197 4.43 -5.53 -10.59
C VAL A 197 3.52 -6.22 -9.58
N THR A 198 3.88 -7.45 -9.21
CA THR A 198 3.18 -8.23 -8.18
C THR A 198 4.12 -8.54 -7.02
N ALA A 199 3.59 -8.48 -5.80
CA ALA A 199 4.22 -9.07 -4.62
C ALA A 199 3.85 -10.55 -4.53
N MET A 200 4.84 -11.40 -4.26
CA MET A 200 4.67 -12.86 -4.21
C MET A 200 4.57 -13.36 -2.78
N HIS A 201 4.06 -14.57 -2.62
CA HIS A 201 4.15 -15.29 -1.33
C HIS A 201 5.61 -15.58 -0.97
N GLU A 202 6.42 -15.92 -1.96
CA GLU A 202 7.87 -16.04 -1.86
C GLU A 202 8.49 -14.65 -1.61
N PRO A 203 9.69 -14.56 -1.01
CA PRO A 203 10.37 -13.29 -0.76
C PRO A 203 10.94 -12.70 -2.06
N ALA A 204 10.07 -12.30 -2.95
CA ALA A 204 10.37 -11.71 -4.25
C ALA A 204 9.19 -10.87 -4.77
N LEU A 205 9.51 -10.01 -5.74
CA LEU A 205 8.53 -9.39 -6.63
C LEU A 205 8.68 -10.00 -8.03
N HIS A 206 7.60 -10.03 -8.76
CA HIS A 206 7.61 -10.30 -10.18
C HIS A 206 6.92 -9.17 -10.95
N GLY A 207 7.38 -8.89 -12.15
CA GLY A 207 6.79 -7.82 -12.96
C GLY A 207 6.85 -8.11 -14.44
N TRP A 208 6.05 -7.36 -15.19
CA TRP A 208 5.99 -7.41 -16.65
C TRP A 208 6.06 -6.01 -17.24
N ARG A 209 6.82 -5.87 -18.31
CA ARG A 209 6.72 -4.72 -19.21
C ARG A 209 5.52 -4.92 -20.13
N LEU A 210 4.55 -4.02 -20.05
CA LEU A 210 3.23 -4.22 -20.69
C LEU A 210 3.25 -4.11 -22.22
N ALA A 211 4.30 -3.53 -22.80
CA ALA A 211 4.43 -3.37 -24.25
C ALA A 211 4.68 -4.69 -25.00
N ASP A 212 5.32 -5.67 -24.35
CA ASP A 212 5.77 -6.94 -24.95
C ASP A 212 5.68 -8.12 -24.00
N SER A 213 5.05 -7.93 -22.84
CA SER A 213 4.89 -8.92 -21.74
C SER A 213 6.23 -9.50 -21.24
N ARG A 214 7.36 -8.82 -21.52
CA ARG A 214 8.65 -9.22 -21.01
C ARG A 214 8.70 -9.13 -19.51
N HIS A 215 8.94 -10.26 -18.86
CA HIS A 215 8.93 -10.39 -17.42
C HIS A 215 10.26 -10.03 -16.77
N MET A 216 10.23 -9.67 -15.49
CA MET A 216 11.37 -9.38 -14.64
C MET A 216 11.14 -9.92 -13.23
N ARG A 217 12.19 -10.46 -12.61
CA ARG A 217 12.17 -10.89 -11.22
C ARG A 217 13.05 -9.98 -10.38
N MET A 218 12.50 -9.51 -9.28
CA MET A 218 13.18 -8.70 -8.27
C MET A 218 13.26 -9.53 -6.98
N SER A 219 14.47 -10.00 -6.63
CA SER A 219 14.71 -10.97 -5.55
C SER A 219 15.86 -10.49 -4.66
N GLY A 220 16.18 -11.28 -3.62
CA GLY A 220 17.21 -10.93 -2.64
C GLY A 220 16.62 -10.47 -1.30
N TYR A 221 15.32 -10.60 -1.13
CA TYR A 221 14.66 -10.26 0.14
C TYR A 221 14.83 -11.40 1.15
N PRO A 222 15.16 -11.10 2.42
CA PRO A 222 15.16 -12.09 3.50
C PRO A 222 13.74 -12.45 3.96
N GLY A 223 12.74 -11.62 3.67
CA GLY A 223 11.35 -11.82 4.02
C GLY A 223 10.38 -11.41 2.91
N ARG A 224 9.10 -11.80 3.07
CA ARG A 224 8.06 -11.46 2.11
C ARG A 224 7.87 -9.95 2.01
N VAL A 225 7.73 -9.43 0.78
CA VAL A 225 7.36 -8.04 0.52
C VAL A 225 5.86 -7.87 0.81
N ARG A 226 5.53 -7.04 1.79
CA ARG A 226 4.14 -6.75 2.19
C ARG A 226 3.67 -5.38 1.76
N SER A 227 4.60 -4.46 1.51
CA SER A 227 4.31 -3.07 1.17
C SER A 227 5.12 -2.63 -0.03
N MET A 228 4.46 -1.94 -0.95
CA MET A 228 5.02 -1.38 -2.18
C MET A 228 4.47 0.03 -2.37
N ALA A 229 5.34 0.99 -2.66
CA ALA A 229 4.94 2.37 -2.94
C ALA A 229 5.77 2.96 -4.09
N TRP A 230 5.10 3.58 -5.05
CA TRP A 230 5.77 4.32 -6.13
C TRP A 230 6.22 5.69 -5.65
N SER A 231 7.43 6.10 -6.00
CA SER A 231 7.88 7.49 -5.80
C SER A 231 7.05 8.46 -6.63
N ALA A 232 7.02 9.74 -6.26
CA ALA A 232 6.17 10.77 -6.86
C ALA A 232 6.24 10.84 -8.40
N GLY A 233 7.44 10.66 -8.96
CA GLY A 233 7.66 10.62 -10.41
C GLY A 233 7.61 9.23 -11.02
N GLY A 234 7.30 8.16 -10.27
CA GLY A 234 7.32 6.78 -10.75
C GLY A 234 8.72 6.25 -11.11
N LYS A 235 9.78 6.97 -10.69
CA LYS A 235 11.17 6.58 -10.98
C LYS A 235 11.63 5.36 -10.20
N PHE A 236 11.04 5.18 -9.01
CA PHE A 236 11.36 4.09 -8.10
C PHE A 236 10.10 3.41 -7.58
N LEU A 237 10.21 2.10 -7.36
CA LEU A 237 9.27 1.33 -6.55
C LEU A 237 9.97 1.00 -5.23
N ALA A 238 9.56 1.65 -4.15
CA ALA A 238 10.01 1.38 -2.80
C ALA A 238 9.26 0.16 -2.21
N THR A 239 9.98 -0.72 -1.51
CA THR A 239 9.43 -1.98 -1.01
C THR A 239 9.96 -2.31 0.38
N SER A 240 9.12 -2.97 1.19
CA SER A 240 9.46 -3.54 2.49
C SER A 240 10.02 -4.98 2.34
N GLY A 241 10.30 -5.65 3.46
CA GLY A 241 10.66 -7.08 3.51
C GLY A 241 12.15 -7.36 3.69
N ALA A 242 12.99 -6.34 3.79
CA ALA A 242 14.42 -6.43 4.12
C ALA A 242 14.75 -5.55 5.33
N ASP A 243 15.98 -5.59 5.80
CA ASP A 243 16.56 -4.74 6.83
C ASP A 243 16.85 -3.29 6.36
N SER A 244 16.35 -2.97 5.19
CA SER A 244 16.36 -1.66 4.55
C SER A 244 15.16 -1.54 3.63
N VAL A 245 14.83 -0.33 3.21
CA VAL A 245 13.89 -0.13 2.10
C VAL A 245 14.63 -0.40 0.79
N ILE A 246 14.08 -1.31 -0.02
CA ILE A 246 14.63 -1.62 -1.34
C ILE A 246 13.91 -0.78 -2.39
N ALA A 247 14.63 0.12 -3.05
CA ALA A 247 14.07 1.01 -4.07
C ALA A 247 14.53 0.57 -5.49
N TRP A 248 13.61 -0.05 -6.22
CA TRP A 248 13.88 -0.55 -7.58
C TRP A 248 13.77 0.57 -8.62
N PRO A 249 14.74 0.72 -9.53
CA PRO A 249 14.75 1.80 -10.53
C PRO A 249 13.87 1.48 -11.73
N PHE A 250 12.81 2.28 -11.95
CA PHE A 250 11.86 2.13 -13.06
C PHE A 250 11.91 3.27 -14.09
N ALA A 251 12.81 4.24 -13.96
CA ALA A 251 12.89 5.39 -14.84
C ALA A 251 13.21 5.03 -16.32
N SER A 252 13.97 3.96 -16.58
CA SER A 252 14.32 3.55 -17.94
C SER A 252 13.18 2.79 -18.64
N LYS A 253 13.30 2.67 -19.99
CA LYS A 253 12.34 1.89 -20.79
C LYS A 253 12.25 0.40 -20.39
N ASP A 254 13.34 -0.15 -19.85
CA ASP A 254 13.45 -1.55 -19.45
C ASP A 254 13.18 -1.74 -17.93
N GLY A 255 12.85 -0.65 -17.22
CA GLY A 255 12.62 -0.69 -15.77
C GLY A 255 13.85 -1.15 -14.99
N PRO A 256 13.70 -2.05 -14.01
CA PRO A 256 14.79 -2.55 -13.18
C PRO A 256 15.65 -3.65 -13.84
N MET A 257 15.32 -4.09 -15.07
CA MET A 257 16.04 -5.17 -15.73
C MET A 257 17.54 -4.83 -15.89
N GLY A 258 18.41 -5.70 -15.33
CA GLY A 258 19.86 -5.53 -15.34
C GLY A 258 20.40 -4.39 -14.48
N LYS A 259 19.60 -3.92 -13.51
CA LYS A 259 20.00 -2.87 -12.57
C LYS A 259 19.89 -3.36 -11.13
N GLU A 260 20.76 -2.81 -10.29
CA GLU A 260 20.70 -3.00 -8.85
C GLU A 260 19.70 -1.98 -8.21
N PRO A 261 18.97 -2.38 -7.17
CA PRO A 261 18.17 -1.45 -6.40
C PRO A 261 19.04 -0.59 -5.47
N ALA A 262 18.53 0.57 -5.07
CA ALA A 262 19.07 1.31 -3.95
C ALA A 262 18.58 0.71 -2.64
N MET A 263 19.44 0.64 -1.63
CA MET A 263 19.14 0.27 -0.26
C MET A 263 19.11 1.54 0.59
N LEU A 264 17.96 1.86 1.16
CA LEU A 264 17.73 3.10 1.91
C LEU A 264 17.34 2.78 3.35
N ALA A 265 17.73 3.64 4.29
CA ALA A 265 17.39 3.54 5.71
C ALA A 265 17.68 2.16 6.32
N PRO A 266 18.92 1.66 6.29
CA PRO A 266 19.25 0.37 6.84
C PRO A 266 19.15 0.37 8.37
N LEU A 267 18.44 -0.62 8.93
CA LEU A 267 18.33 -0.90 10.36
C LEU A 267 18.55 -2.40 10.62
N PRO A 268 18.94 -2.82 11.84
CA PRO A 268 19.12 -4.24 12.14
C PRO A 268 17.81 -5.02 12.31
N VAL A 269 16.69 -4.42 11.88
CA VAL A 269 15.33 -4.97 11.92
C VAL A 269 14.65 -4.74 10.58
N ARG A 270 13.61 -5.52 10.29
CA ARG A 270 12.95 -5.52 8.98
C ARG A 270 12.01 -4.33 8.82
N ALA A 271 12.04 -3.71 7.63
CA ALA A 271 11.01 -2.77 7.21
C ALA A 271 9.69 -3.52 6.96
N THR A 272 8.60 -3.07 7.56
CA THR A 272 7.26 -3.65 7.48
C THR A 272 6.40 -2.94 6.45
N VAL A 273 6.46 -1.62 6.41
CA VAL A 273 5.61 -0.77 5.57
C VAL A 273 6.40 0.42 5.02
N VAL A 274 6.07 0.83 3.79
CA VAL A 274 6.64 1.99 3.13
C VAL A 274 5.55 2.87 2.54
N ALA A 275 5.74 4.19 2.58
CA ALA A 275 4.85 5.17 1.95
C ALA A 275 5.68 6.27 1.30
N CYS A 276 5.56 6.45 -0.02
CA CYS A 276 6.23 7.53 -0.73
C CYS A 276 5.43 8.83 -0.64
N HIS A 277 6.13 9.94 -0.45
CA HIS A 277 5.54 11.26 -0.46
C HIS A 277 4.94 11.57 -1.85
N PRO A 278 3.73 12.18 -1.94
CA PRO A 278 3.01 12.32 -3.21
C PRO A 278 3.66 13.26 -4.21
N LYS A 279 4.54 14.17 -3.77
CA LYS A 279 5.11 15.23 -4.63
C LYS A 279 6.64 15.30 -4.63
N GLN A 280 7.32 14.67 -3.69
CA GLN A 280 8.78 14.76 -3.52
C GLN A 280 9.39 13.35 -3.49
N ASP A 281 10.67 13.23 -3.83
CA ASP A 281 11.39 11.97 -3.74
C ASP A 281 11.82 11.69 -2.28
N ILE A 282 10.81 11.65 -1.38
CA ILE A 282 10.90 11.31 0.03
C ILE A 282 10.01 10.08 0.27
N LEU A 283 10.42 9.21 1.15
CA LEU A 283 9.61 8.10 1.63
C LEU A 283 9.58 8.06 3.16
N ALA A 284 8.52 7.49 3.72
CA ALA A 284 8.46 7.05 5.11
C ALA A 284 8.55 5.52 5.16
N ALA A 285 9.31 5.00 6.11
CA ALA A 285 9.50 3.57 6.34
C ALA A 285 9.22 3.23 7.80
N GLY A 286 8.39 2.23 8.03
CA GLY A 286 8.10 1.67 9.34
C GLY A 286 8.76 0.30 9.50
N TYR A 287 9.18 -0.03 10.72
CA TYR A 287 9.99 -1.21 11.03
C TYR A 287 9.34 -2.11 12.09
N GLU A 288 9.86 -3.34 12.22
CA GLU A 288 9.37 -4.35 13.19
C GLU A 288 9.53 -3.93 14.66
N ASP A 289 10.47 -3.05 14.97
CA ASP A 289 10.70 -2.51 16.34
C ASP A 289 9.92 -1.22 16.63
N GLY A 290 9.04 -0.82 15.71
CA GLY A 290 8.23 0.39 15.81
C GLY A 290 8.94 1.67 15.36
N THR A 291 10.20 1.61 14.94
CA THR A 291 10.92 2.76 14.39
C THR A 291 10.22 3.26 13.12
N ILE A 292 10.15 4.58 12.95
CA ILE A 292 9.73 5.21 11.70
C ILE A 292 10.79 6.21 11.28
N LEU A 293 11.31 6.04 10.06
CA LEU A 293 12.24 6.95 9.41
C LEU A 293 11.58 7.62 8.21
N MET A 294 11.83 8.91 8.01
CA MET A 294 11.68 9.57 6.73
C MET A 294 13.03 9.63 6.02
N VAL A 295 13.04 9.33 4.73
CA VAL A 295 14.25 9.21 3.94
C VAL A 295 14.14 9.99 2.66
N ARG A 296 15.11 10.83 2.36
CA ARG A 296 15.26 11.47 1.05
C ARG A 296 15.95 10.50 0.11
N MET A 297 15.30 10.17 -1.00
CA MET A 297 15.76 9.10 -1.90
C MET A 297 17.01 9.48 -2.71
N GLU A 298 17.32 10.76 -2.84
CA GLU A 298 18.44 11.27 -3.64
C GLU A 298 19.79 10.98 -2.99
N ASP A 299 19.91 11.23 -1.68
CA ASP A 299 21.17 11.16 -0.93
C ASP A 299 21.09 10.27 0.32
N GLY A 300 19.94 9.63 0.58
CA GLY A 300 19.74 8.78 1.74
C GLY A 300 19.64 9.55 3.07
N GLY A 301 19.47 10.89 3.05
CA GLY A 301 19.31 11.68 4.26
C GLY A 301 18.10 11.25 5.08
N GLU A 302 18.30 10.99 6.38
CA GLU A 302 17.31 10.38 7.27
C GLU A 302 16.82 11.36 8.34
N LEU A 303 15.53 11.27 8.68
CA LEU A 303 14.89 11.92 9.82
C LEU A 303 14.14 10.89 10.65
N LEU A 304 14.36 10.89 11.98
CA LEU A 304 13.66 10.02 12.91
C LEU A 304 12.29 10.61 13.27
N VAL A 305 11.22 9.88 12.92
CA VAL A 305 9.83 10.24 13.23
C VAL A 305 9.32 9.55 14.49
N ARG A 306 9.63 8.25 14.67
CA ARG A 306 9.27 7.47 15.86
C ARG A 306 10.45 6.62 16.29
N ARG A 307 10.70 6.57 17.60
CA ARG A 307 11.77 5.74 18.18
C ARG A 307 11.37 4.26 18.21
N ASN A 308 12.37 3.40 18.32
CA ASN A 308 12.19 1.98 18.61
C ASN A 308 11.57 1.72 20.00
N GLY A 309 11.27 0.46 20.29
CA GLY A 309 10.65 0.03 21.55
C GLY A 309 9.12 0.05 21.52
N ASN A 310 8.55 0.07 20.33
CA ASN A 310 7.11 0.00 20.07
C ASN A 310 6.78 -1.25 19.21
N PRO A 311 5.52 -1.66 19.13
CA PRO A 311 5.09 -2.72 18.23
C PRO A 311 5.41 -2.42 16.75
N PRO A 312 5.44 -3.45 15.88
CA PRO A 312 5.68 -3.28 14.45
C PRO A 312 4.76 -2.23 13.83
N VAL A 313 5.32 -1.36 13.00
CA VAL A 313 4.51 -0.38 12.26
C VAL A 313 3.67 -1.12 11.23
N ALA A 314 2.35 -0.97 11.31
CA ALA A 314 1.38 -1.65 10.46
C ALA A 314 0.96 -0.80 9.25
N ALA A 315 0.85 0.52 9.42
CA ALA A 315 0.33 1.40 8.40
C ALA A 315 1.02 2.77 8.38
N LEU A 316 1.21 3.30 7.16
CA LEU A 316 1.74 4.64 6.89
C LEU A 316 0.97 5.26 5.73
N ALA A 317 0.59 6.52 5.81
CA ALA A 317 0.05 7.27 4.69
C ALA A 317 0.41 8.75 4.75
N TRP A 318 0.62 9.34 3.58
CA TRP A 318 0.70 10.78 3.38
C TRP A 318 -0.66 11.34 2.98
N ASN A 319 -0.95 12.55 3.41
CA ASN A 319 -2.06 13.30 2.83
C ASN A 319 -1.72 13.77 1.40
N ALA A 320 -2.70 14.25 0.65
CA ALA A 320 -2.58 14.53 -0.79
C ALA A 320 -1.54 15.62 -1.14
N ASP A 321 -1.28 16.56 -0.26
CA ASP A 321 -0.27 17.61 -0.48
C ASP A 321 1.12 17.27 0.09
N GLY A 322 1.22 16.20 0.90
CA GLY A 322 2.44 15.74 1.53
C GLY A 322 2.82 16.51 2.80
N SER A 323 1.98 17.40 3.28
CA SER A 323 2.25 18.18 4.49
C SER A 323 2.05 17.38 5.80
N ARG A 324 1.42 16.21 5.72
CA ARG A 324 1.16 15.36 6.90
C ARG A 324 1.40 13.88 6.61
N LEU A 325 1.95 13.19 7.61
CA LEU A 325 2.09 11.75 7.65
C LEU A 325 1.27 11.20 8.82
N ALA A 326 0.46 10.19 8.57
CA ALA A 326 -0.21 9.39 9.59
C ALA A 326 0.39 7.99 9.64
N PHE A 327 0.48 7.42 10.83
CA PHE A 327 0.97 6.06 11.05
C PHE A 327 0.25 5.36 12.18
N ALA A 328 0.27 4.04 12.17
CA ALA A 328 -0.17 3.20 13.28
C ALA A 328 0.64 1.91 13.35
N ASP A 329 0.70 1.32 14.53
CA ASP A 329 1.29 0.01 14.77
C ASP A 329 0.24 -1.11 14.90
N GLU A 330 0.71 -2.34 15.09
CA GLU A 330 -0.13 -3.54 15.20
C GLU A 330 -0.98 -3.59 16.49
N GLN A 331 -0.74 -2.71 17.47
CA GLN A 331 -1.53 -2.62 18.71
C GLN A 331 -2.49 -1.41 18.73
N GLY A 332 -2.42 -0.55 17.72
CA GLY A 332 -3.29 0.61 17.59
C GLY A 332 -2.74 1.88 18.21
N ASP A 333 -1.46 1.91 18.57
CA ASP A 333 -0.78 3.16 18.86
C ASP A 333 -0.42 3.85 17.56
N ALA A 334 -0.88 5.08 17.41
CA ALA A 334 -0.85 5.85 16.18
C ALA A 334 -0.23 7.24 16.41
N GLY A 335 0.04 7.94 15.32
CA GLY A 335 0.52 9.31 15.39
C GLY A 335 0.27 10.08 14.10
N LEU A 336 0.18 11.40 14.26
CA LEU A 336 0.09 12.38 13.19
C LEU A 336 1.31 13.28 13.24
N LEU A 337 2.05 13.35 12.13
CA LEU A 337 3.17 14.27 11.96
C LEU A 337 2.76 15.38 11.00
N ALA A 338 2.93 16.64 11.39
CA ALA A 338 2.87 17.81 10.51
C ALA A 338 4.28 18.29 10.15
N LEU A 339 4.52 18.55 8.86
CA LEU A 339 5.81 19.00 8.31
C LEU A 339 5.88 20.51 8.13
#